data_a00d42fc66a7d022a5d65095f1767942
#
_entry.id   a00d42fc66a7d022a5d65095f1767942
#
_cell.length_a   1.000
_cell.length_b   1.000
_cell.length_c   1.000
_cell.angle_alpha   90.00
_cell.angle_beta   90.00
_cell.angle_gamma   90.00
#
_symmetry.space_group_name_H-M   'P 1'
#
loop_
_entity.id
_entity.type
_entity.pdbx_description
1 polymer ?
#
loop_
_entity_poly.entity_id
_entity_poly.type
_entity_poly.pdbx_seq_one_letter_code
_entity_poly.pdbx_strand_id
1 'polypeptide(L)'
;MAALLPDSTNHAYDGSLVSAPGLTLLGLLTVVPGTIHAFLPDGGAGVIAGLDLTHNATTIIGVFAWVGATQIVWGLTMLAVSWRWRSLVPLLLALILIERLIIALNQWLLKPGAGPDRPPEAYATLVVIPAVAVLLMLALRRR
;
A
#
# COMPACT_ATOMS: atom_id res chain seq x y z
N MET A 1 -14.77 -29.67 5.40
CA MET A 1 -14.66 -28.47 4.53
C MET A 1 -13.47 -27.65 4.99
N ALA A 2 -12.64 -27.16 4.07
CA ALA A 2 -11.57 -26.22 4.44
C ALA A 2 -12.17 -24.91 4.93
N ALA A 3 -11.65 -24.34 6.02
CA ALA A 3 -12.08 -23.05 6.52
C ALA A 3 -11.57 -21.94 5.59
N LEU A 4 -12.41 -20.92 5.31
CA LEU A 4 -12.00 -19.74 4.56
C LEU A 4 -10.83 -19.03 5.24
N LEU A 5 -10.85 -18.96 6.57
CA LEU A 5 -9.80 -18.37 7.38
C LEU A 5 -9.05 -19.48 8.14
N PRO A 6 -7.79 -19.77 7.78
CA PRO A 6 -6.98 -20.74 8.51
C PRO A 6 -6.71 -20.28 9.96
N ASP A 7 -6.17 -21.17 10.77
CA ASP A 7 -5.84 -20.88 12.16
C ASP A 7 -4.89 -19.71 12.31
N SER A 8 -4.95 -19.05 13.47
CA SER A 8 -4.06 -17.94 13.80
C SER A 8 -2.61 -18.43 13.93
N THR A 9 -1.67 -17.65 13.39
CA THR A 9 -0.23 -17.91 13.53
C THR A 9 0.46 -16.92 14.47
N ASN A 10 -0.31 -16.17 15.27
CA ASN A 10 0.24 -15.13 16.15
C ASN A 10 1.21 -15.69 17.19
N HIS A 11 1.01 -16.92 17.65
CA HIS A 11 1.89 -17.61 18.59
C HIS A 11 3.27 -17.95 18.00
N ALA A 12 3.39 -18.04 16.67
CA ALA A 12 4.63 -18.34 15.97
C ALA A 12 5.40 -17.07 15.55
N TYR A 13 4.96 -15.89 16.00
CA TYR A 13 5.60 -14.62 15.66
C TYR A 13 6.55 -14.17 16.77
N ASP A 14 7.87 -14.23 16.52
CA ASP A 14 8.94 -13.85 17.45
C ASP A 14 9.53 -12.46 17.16
N GLY A 15 9.00 -11.74 16.17
CA GLY A 15 9.48 -10.40 15.79
C GLY A 15 9.01 -9.30 16.74
N SER A 16 9.44 -8.06 16.47
CA SER A 16 9.10 -6.88 17.28
C SER A 16 7.60 -6.64 17.42
N LEU A 17 7.16 -6.22 18.62
CA LEU A 17 5.76 -5.83 18.91
C LEU A 17 5.28 -4.65 18.07
N VAL A 18 6.17 -3.80 17.53
CA VAL A 18 5.80 -2.62 16.75
C VAL A 18 5.54 -2.94 15.28
N SER A 19 6.07 -4.06 14.75
CA SER A 19 5.97 -4.34 13.31
C SER A 19 4.55 -4.71 12.87
N ALA A 20 3.80 -5.45 13.70
CA ALA A 20 2.40 -5.78 13.38
C ALA A 20 1.47 -4.54 13.44
N PRO A 21 1.50 -3.68 14.48
CA PRO A 21 0.80 -2.39 14.46
C PRO A 21 1.23 -1.47 13.31
N GLY A 22 2.53 -1.44 12.98
CA GLY A 22 3.03 -0.71 11.81
C GLY A 22 2.41 -1.20 10.51
N LEU A 23 2.29 -2.52 10.33
CA LEU A 23 1.60 -3.11 9.18
C LEU A 23 0.10 -2.77 9.19
N THR A 24 -0.54 -2.74 10.38
CA THR A 24 -1.95 -2.28 10.50
C THR A 24 -2.10 -0.85 9.99
N LEU A 25 -1.21 0.05 10.41
CA LEU A 25 -1.23 1.45 9.96
C LEU A 25 -1.06 1.55 8.44
N LEU A 26 -0.10 0.82 7.87
CA LEU A 26 0.10 0.76 6.40
C LEU A 26 -1.17 0.25 5.70
N GLY A 27 -1.83 -0.78 6.24
CA GLY A 27 -3.08 -1.30 5.71
C GLY A 27 -4.19 -0.25 5.68
N LEU A 28 -4.37 0.50 6.78
CA LEU A 28 -5.35 1.59 6.83
C LEU A 28 -5.02 2.71 5.83
N LEU A 29 -3.74 3.12 5.77
CA LEU A 29 -3.26 4.12 4.81
C LEU A 29 -3.35 3.65 3.35
N THR A 30 -3.57 2.38 3.10
CA THR A 30 -3.79 1.81 1.77
C THR A 30 -5.28 1.68 1.46
N VAL A 31 -6.10 1.20 2.42
CA VAL A 31 -7.57 1.05 2.22
C VAL A 31 -8.24 2.41 2.02
N VAL A 32 -7.87 3.44 2.80
CA VAL A 32 -8.54 4.74 2.73
C VAL A 32 -8.39 5.38 1.35
N PRO A 33 -7.19 5.58 0.78
CA PRO A 33 -7.07 6.06 -0.60
C PRO A 33 -7.72 5.12 -1.62
N GLY A 34 -7.62 3.81 -1.40
CA GLY A 34 -8.27 2.81 -2.24
C GLY A 34 -9.77 3.01 -2.35
N THR A 35 -10.45 3.32 -1.24
CA THR A 35 -11.88 3.61 -1.26
C THR A 35 -12.21 4.92 -1.99
N ILE A 36 -11.36 5.93 -1.87
CA ILE A 36 -11.48 7.18 -2.61
C ILE A 36 -11.37 6.89 -4.11
N HIS A 37 -10.32 6.19 -4.54
CA HIS A 37 -10.09 5.88 -5.94
C HIS A 37 -11.18 4.98 -6.55
N ALA A 38 -11.71 4.04 -5.78
CA ALA A 38 -12.73 3.12 -6.27
C ALA A 38 -14.14 3.74 -6.34
N PHE A 39 -14.50 4.67 -5.44
CA PHE A 39 -15.90 5.08 -5.24
C PHE A 39 -16.17 6.57 -5.44
N LEU A 40 -15.14 7.44 -5.43
CA LEU A 40 -15.35 8.84 -5.78
C LEU A 40 -15.68 8.96 -7.27
N PRO A 41 -16.59 9.87 -7.70
CA PRO A 41 -17.02 9.97 -9.10
C PRO A 41 -15.87 10.17 -10.10
N ASP A 42 -14.82 10.92 -9.71
CA ASP A 42 -13.62 11.15 -10.52
C ASP A 42 -12.41 10.29 -10.07
N GLY A 43 -12.63 9.37 -9.12
CA GLY A 43 -11.55 8.58 -8.51
C GLY A 43 -10.53 9.42 -7.73
N GLY A 44 -10.82 10.70 -7.48
CA GLY A 44 -9.86 11.66 -6.90
C GLY A 44 -8.82 12.16 -7.93
N ALA A 45 -8.95 11.82 -9.20
CA ALA A 45 -8.00 12.21 -10.23
C ALA A 45 -7.99 13.72 -10.47
N GLY A 46 -9.15 14.35 -10.57
CA GLY A 46 -9.28 15.79 -10.71
C GLY A 46 -9.18 16.52 -9.37
N VAL A 47 -10.07 16.15 -8.43
CA VAL A 47 -10.26 16.90 -7.17
C VAL A 47 -9.04 16.78 -6.24
N ILE A 48 -8.36 15.62 -6.20
CA ILE A 48 -7.24 15.38 -5.27
C ILE A 48 -5.90 15.45 -5.98
N ALA A 49 -5.76 14.76 -7.14
CA ALA A 49 -4.49 14.71 -7.85
C ALA A 49 -4.29 15.88 -8.81
N GLY A 50 -5.31 16.73 -9.03
CA GLY A 50 -5.22 17.92 -9.88
C GLY A 50 -5.00 17.61 -11.38
N LEU A 51 -5.38 16.40 -11.84
CA LEU A 51 -5.21 16.02 -13.23
C LEU A 51 -6.25 16.73 -14.13
N ASP A 52 -5.82 17.12 -15.32
CA ASP A 52 -6.73 17.61 -16.33
C ASP A 52 -7.57 16.47 -16.91
N LEU A 53 -8.87 16.52 -16.69
CA LEU A 53 -9.86 15.55 -17.16
C LEU A 53 -10.61 16.01 -18.41
N THR A 54 -10.19 17.09 -19.08
CA THR A 54 -10.82 17.55 -20.33
C THR A 54 -10.65 16.55 -21.48
N HIS A 55 -9.56 15.78 -21.43
CA HIS A 55 -9.27 14.73 -22.40
C HIS A 55 -9.06 13.39 -21.69
N ASN A 56 -9.61 12.31 -22.26
CA ASN A 56 -9.46 10.94 -21.76
C ASN A 56 -9.96 10.69 -20.32
N ALA A 57 -10.90 11.49 -19.82
CA ALA A 57 -11.44 11.37 -18.46
C ALA A 57 -11.85 9.93 -18.12
N THR A 58 -12.61 9.27 -19.00
CA THR A 58 -13.09 7.90 -18.78
C THR A 58 -11.94 6.92 -18.55
N THR A 59 -10.87 7.03 -19.33
CA THR A 59 -9.69 6.16 -19.18
C THR A 59 -8.96 6.44 -17.88
N ILE A 60 -8.74 7.73 -17.57
CA ILE A 60 -8.06 8.14 -16.33
C ILE A 60 -8.84 7.66 -15.10
N ILE A 61 -10.13 7.96 -15.04
CA ILE A 61 -11.01 7.55 -13.93
C ILE A 61 -11.06 6.02 -13.82
N GLY A 62 -11.15 5.31 -14.95
CA GLY A 62 -11.13 3.85 -14.97
C GLY A 62 -9.84 3.25 -14.40
N VAL A 63 -8.68 3.83 -14.69
CA VAL A 63 -7.39 3.42 -14.12
C VAL A 63 -7.36 3.68 -12.62
N PHE A 64 -7.83 4.85 -12.16
CA PHE A 64 -7.92 5.15 -10.74
C PHE A 64 -8.84 4.18 -10.01
N ALA A 65 -10.01 3.87 -10.55
CA ALA A 65 -10.95 2.92 -9.98
C ALA A 65 -10.34 1.50 -9.86
N TRP A 66 -9.61 1.05 -10.89
CA TRP A 66 -8.90 -0.22 -10.86
C TRP A 66 -7.80 -0.26 -9.80
N VAL A 67 -6.98 0.78 -9.76
CA VAL A 67 -5.94 0.92 -8.71
C VAL A 67 -6.59 0.92 -7.32
N GLY A 68 -7.70 1.65 -7.15
CA GLY A 68 -8.46 1.70 -5.90
C GLY A 68 -8.94 0.33 -5.44
N ALA A 69 -9.53 -0.46 -6.34
CA ALA A 69 -9.96 -1.82 -6.02
C ALA A 69 -8.79 -2.71 -5.56
N THR A 70 -7.64 -2.60 -6.24
CA THR A 70 -6.42 -3.34 -5.87
C THR A 70 -5.90 -2.90 -4.50
N GLN A 71 -5.88 -1.59 -4.22
CA GLN A 71 -5.46 -1.05 -2.93
C GLN A 71 -6.35 -1.51 -1.78
N ILE A 72 -7.67 -1.58 -1.97
CA ILE A 72 -8.59 -2.08 -0.94
C ILE A 72 -8.23 -3.53 -0.58
N VAL A 73 -8.11 -4.41 -1.57
CA VAL A 73 -7.79 -5.83 -1.33
C VAL A 73 -6.41 -5.98 -0.70
N TRP A 74 -5.42 -5.23 -1.17
CA TRP A 74 -4.06 -5.25 -0.64
C TRP A 74 -4.01 -4.75 0.81
N GLY A 75 -4.68 -3.63 1.12
CA GLY A 75 -4.78 -3.11 2.47
C GLY A 75 -5.54 -4.03 3.43
N LEU A 76 -6.65 -4.65 2.99
CA LEU A 76 -7.35 -5.67 3.78
C LEU A 76 -6.47 -6.88 4.06
N THR A 77 -5.61 -7.27 3.12
CA THR A 77 -4.61 -8.34 3.33
C THR A 77 -3.62 -7.96 4.43
N MET A 78 -3.11 -6.72 4.41
CA MET A 78 -2.23 -6.20 5.47
C MET A 78 -2.91 -6.23 6.84
N LEU A 79 -4.18 -5.81 6.93
CA LEU A 79 -4.97 -5.83 8.17
C LEU A 79 -5.18 -7.26 8.66
N ALA A 80 -5.56 -8.18 7.80
CA ALA A 80 -5.76 -9.59 8.14
C ALA A 80 -4.48 -10.23 8.66
N VAL A 81 -3.35 -10.00 7.99
CA VAL A 81 -2.04 -10.52 8.40
C VAL A 81 -1.60 -9.93 9.73
N SER A 82 -1.70 -8.62 9.92
CA SER A 82 -1.30 -7.96 11.16
C SER A 82 -2.13 -8.40 12.38
N TRP A 83 -3.37 -8.81 12.16
CA TRP A 83 -4.28 -9.23 13.23
C TRP A 83 -4.21 -10.74 13.51
N ARG A 84 -4.22 -11.59 12.46
CA ARG A 84 -4.44 -13.03 12.60
C ARG A 84 -3.24 -13.91 12.21
N TRP A 85 -2.38 -13.43 11.32
CA TRP A 85 -1.28 -14.25 10.78
C TRP A 85 0.07 -13.53 10.90
N ARG A 86 0.41 -13.12 12.12
CA ARG A 86 1.61 -12.30 12.38
C ARG A 86 2.92 -12.95 11.94
N SER A 87 2.99 -14.27 11.83
CA SER A 87 4.15 -14.95 11.25
C SER A 87 4.46 -14.52 9.80
N LEU A 88 3.46 -13.97 9.08
CA LEU A 88 3.60 -13.44 7.72
C LEU A 88 3.97 -11.95 7.68
N VAL A 89 4.03 -11.26 8.81
CA VAL A 89 4.36 -9.83 8.86
C VAL A 89 5.69 -9.51 8.17
N PRO A 90 6.79 -10.25 8.40
CA PRO A 90 8.06 -9.98 7.72
C PRO A 90 7.95 -10.13 6.20
N LEU A 91 7.28 -11.17 5.73
CA LEU A 91 7.07 -11.40 4.30
C LEU A 91 6.28 -10.25 3.66
N LEU A 92 5.19 -9.84 4.32
CA LEU A 92 4.33 -8.79 3.76
C LEU A 92 5.06 -7.43 3.75
N LEU A 93 5.82 -7.11 4.79
CA LEU A 93 6.66 -5.90 4.81
C LEU A 93 7.72 -5.92 3.70
N ALA A 94 8.32 -7.09 3.42
CA ALA A 94 9.27 -7.24 2.30
C ALA A 94 8.59 -7.00 0.94
N LEU A 95 7.39 -7.55 0.73
CA LEU A 95 6.62 -7.34 -0.50
C LEU A 95 6.21 -5.86 -0.68
N ILE A 96 5.78 -5.20 0.39
CA ILE A 96 5.48 -3.77 0.39
C ILE A 96 6.74 -2.96 0.05
N LEU A 97 7.88 -3.31 0.62
CA LEU A 97 9.15 -2.62 0.32
C LEU A 97 9.50 -2.74 -1.16
N ILE A 98 9.39 -3.94 -1.73
CA ILE A 98 9.61 -4.18 -3.16
C ILE A 98 8.64 -3.35 -4.02
N GLU A 99 7.35 -3.35 -3.68
CA GLU A 99 6.34 -2.55 -4.37
C GLU A 99 6.71 -1.06 -4.35
N ARG A 100 7.04 -0.51 -3.17
CA ARG A 100 7.42 0.90 -3.03
C ARG A 100 8.70 1.26 -3.78
N LEU A 101 9.68 0.36 -3.82
CA LEU A 101 10.90 0.55 -4.62
C LEU A 101 10.59 0.56 -6.13
N ILE A 102 9.71 -0.31 -6.61
CA ILE A 102 9.28 -0.33 -8.01
C ILE A 102 8.53 0.97 -8.36
N ILE A 103 7.64 1.44 -7.47
CA ILE A 103 6.93 2.71 -7.67
C ILE A 103 7.92 3.86 -7.73
N ALA A 104 8.85 3.95 -6.77
CA ALA A 104 9.87 5.00 -6.75
C ALA A 104 10.73 4.97 -8.02
N LEU A 105 11.22 3.80 -8.42
CA LEU A 105 12.00 3.62 -9.64
C LEU A 105 11.25 4.14 -10.88
N ASN A 106 9.96 3.78 -11.00
CA ASN A 106 9.15 4.24 -12.13
C ASN A 106 8.94 5.75 -12.11
N GLN A 107 8.51 6.31 -10.97
CA GLN A 107 8.12 7.71 -10.89
C GLN A 107 9.30 8.67 -10.91
N TRP A 108 10.48 8.26 -10.43
CA TRP A 108 11.63 9.14 -10.30
C TRP A 108 12.68 8.96 -11.41
N LEU A 109 12.80 7.76 -12.00
CA LEU A 109 13.86 7.43 -12.94
C LEU A 109 13.36 7.00 -14.31
N LEU A 110 12.38 6.06 -14.39
CA LEU A 110 12.01 5.45 -15.67
C LEU A 110 10.93 6.24 -16.41
N LYS A 111 9.98 6.82 -15.67
CA LYS A 111 8.82 7.54 -16.23
C LYS A 111 8.61 8.88 -15.51
N PRO A 112 9.64 9.73 -15.44
CA PRO A 112 9.46 11.04 -14.83
C PRO A 112 8.43 11.82 -15.65
N GLY A 113 7.43 12.39 -14.98
CA GLY A 113 6.45 13.28 -15.63
C GLY A 113 7.13 14.45 -16.33
N ALA A 114 6.48 15.00 -17.36
CA ALA A 114 7.01 16.13 -18.13
C ALA A 114 7.00 17.47 -17.36
N GLY A 115 6.31 17.55 -16.21
CA GLY A 115 6.19 18.75 -15.37
C GLY A 115 6.98 18.67 -14.07
N PRO A 116 7.09 19.81 -13.36
CA PRO A 116 7.74 19.87 -12.06
C PRO A 116 6.93 19.14 -10.97
N ASP A 117 5.61 19.04 -11.16
CA ASP A 117 4.70 18.47 -10.18
C ASP A 117 4.56 16.95 -10.39
N ARG A 118 4.72 16.23 -9.30
CA ARG A 118 4.55 14.78 -9.26
C ARG A 118 3.29 14.43 -8.47
N PRO A 119 2.66 13.27 -8.75
CA PRO A 119 1.55 12.80 -7.93
C PRO A 119 1.96 12.74 -6.44
N PRO A 120 1.04 13.04 -5.51
CA PRO A 120 1.32 12.97 -4.06
C PRO A 120 1.92 11.63 -3.60
N GLU A 121 1.55 10.53 -4.26
CA GLU A 121 2.08 9.20 -4.02
C GLU A 121 3.60 9.10 -4.25
N ALA A 122 4.16 9.88 -5.20
CA ALA A 122 5.61 9.89 -5.45
C ALA A 122 6.39 10.38 -4.22
N TYR A 123 5.89 11.44 -3.57
CA TYR A 123 6.51 11.98 -2.36
C TYR A 123 6.26 11.08 -1.14
N ALA A 124 5.03 10.58 -0.98
CA ALA A 124 4.68 9.64 0.08
C ALA A 124 5.57 8.39 0.06
N THR A 125 5.88 7.87 -1.12
CA THR A 125 6.74 6.69 -1.30
C THR A 125 8.15 6.90 -0.74
N LEU A 126 8.72 8.10 -0.84
CA LEU A 126 10.04 8.41 -0.27
C LEU A 126 10.07 8.33 1.27
N VAL A 127 8.93 8.59 1.92
CA VAL A 127 8.79 8.47 3.38
C VAL A 127 8.46 7.03 3.77
N VAL A 128 7.63 6.36 2.99
CA VAL A 128 7.17 4.99 3.29
C VAL A 128 8.30 3.97 3.14
N ILE A 129 9.20 4.12 2.15
CA ILE A 129 10.34 3.20 1.96
C ILE A 129 11.19 3.05 3.23
N PRO A 130 11.77 4.10 3.82
CA PRO A 130 12.57 3.95 5.04
C PRO A 130 11.75 3.44 6.22
N ALA A 131 10.49 3.85 6.36
CA ALA A 131 9.63 3.37 7.43
C ALA A 131 9.37 1.86 7.34
N VAL A 132 9.04 1.36 6.14
CA VAL A 132 8.83 -0.07 5.91
C VAL A 132 10.13 -0.87 6.08
N ALA A 133 11.28 -0.33 5.63
CA ALA A 133 12.58 -0.97 5.83
C ALA A 133 12.90 -1.14 7.33
N VAL A 134 12.65 -0.11 8.14
CA VAL A 134 12.82 -0.19 9.61
C VAL A 134 11.86 -1.21 10.21
N LEU A 135 10.58 -1.19 9.84
CA LEU A 135 9.59 -2.17 10.33
C LEU A 135 9.99 -3.61 9.95
N LEU A 136 10.51 -3.81 8.74
CA LEU A 136 11.00 -5.12 8.29
C LEU A 136 12.21 -5.57 9.10
N MET A 137 13.20 -4.71 9.30
CA MET A 137 14.38 -5.04 10.14
C MET A 137 13.96 -5.41 11.56
N LEU A 138 13.00 -4.69 12.14
CA LEU A 138 12.46 -4.99 13.46
C LEU A 138 11.67 -6.31 13.48
N ALA A 139 10.92 -6.61 12.42
CA ALA A 139 10.16 -7.85 12.30
C ALA A 139 11.04 -9.09 12.18
N LEU A 140 12.26 -8.95 11.63
CA LEU A 140 13.25 -10.03 11.48
C LEU A 140 14.14 -10.23 12.72
N ARG A 141 14.18 -9.27 13.62
CA ARG A 141 14.91 -9.41 14.90
C ARG A 141 14.11 -10.30 15.84
N ARG A 142 14.65 -11.49 16.16
CA ARG A 142 14.07 -12.35 17.19
C ARG A 142 14.16 -11.63 18.54
N ARG A 143 13.13 -11.81 19.36
CA ARG A 143 13.13 -11.39 20.78
C ARG A 143 13.83 -12.39 21.65
#